data_78330844418c510680d29210b8d381b7
#
_entry.id   78330844418c510680d29210b8d381b7
#
_cell.length_a   1.000
_cell.length_b   1.000
_cell.length_c   1.000
_cell.angle_alpha   90.00
_cell.angle_beta   90.00
_cell.angle_gamma   90.00
#
_symmetry.space_group_name_H-M   'P 1'
#
loop_
_entity.id
_entity.type
_entity.pdbx_description
1 polymer ?
#
loop_
_entity_poly.entity_id
_entity_poly.type
_entity_poly.pdbx_seq_one_letter_code
_entity_poly.pdbx_strand_id
1 'polypeptide(L)'
;MTYPKPDQMLTVRDSNFIFGSLGTGDAALRINGISVPVWPNGAFMGWLPVPPDSAPRYELLAGNSTATARLTLPVRVPPVPDTTRRDPLVGDTLNPVPAPDTILPVPGNVYVTLGAPASAVNDTDRVTIARPAPGNGQEYKWFLFPGTVVKATGSKKASGDDFVRVELDSAQESWVLRSELQAQNISSTAPQTFTGDSIAPVRRVGTVRIEPTAEWIDIVIPITGPPPPYLVEEGERSISLLLYGVTEAPVISMMPQPADSYLNSVSSTPEPTRVRFGINLNRAPYGYLALWQNGAFTFRVRRPPRIADPAAPLRGLTITVDPGHPPAGATGPTMLYEGDAVLEVGMKLRDLLTEKGANVVMTRTTSDPVDLGLRPIISRRASAHAFVSIHLNAFPDGVNPFVNNGTLTLYFWPQSIPLGVATQAALLSELGLRDNGTKFQNIAVARGTWMPSILTEGAFVILPDQEAAMRTPTYQEAYARAILRGLESYFTSLARAQ
;
A
#
# COMPACT_ATOMS: atom_id res chain seq x y z
N MET A 1 20.00 -21.45 11.40
CA MET A 1 20.26 -20.21 10.65
C MET A 1 18.99 -19.75 9.99
N THR A 2 18.54 -18.51 10.25
CA THR A 2 17.30 -17.97 9.71
C THR A 2 17.57 -17.12 8.48
N TYR A 3 18.60 -16.27 8.53
CA TYR A 3 18.99 -15.43 7.41
C TYR A 3 20.51 -15.16 7.38
N PRO A 4 21.19 -15.16 6.21
CA PRO A 4 20.67 -15.62 4.91
C PRO A 4 20.44 -17.14 4.87
N LYS A 5 19.67 -17.59 3.89
CA LYS A 5 19.54 -19.05 3.61
C LYS A 5 20.78 -19.55 2.88
N PRO A 6 21.10 -20.86 2.95
CA PRO A 6 22.16 -21.43 2.11
C PRO A 6 21.97 -21.06 0.64
N ASP A 7 23.04 -20.68 -0.04
CA ASP A 7 23.08 -20.27 -1.46
C ASP A 7 22.19 -19.07 -1.83
N GLN A 8 21.73 -18.33 -0.83
CA GLN A 8 20.95 -17.10 -1.08
C GLN A 8 21.82 -16.06 -1.78
N MET A 9 21.26 -15.40 -2.82
CA MET A 9 21.87 -14.23 -3.43
C MET A 9 21.65 -13.04 -2.52
N LEU A 10 22.74 -12.44 -2.05
CA LEU A 10 22.71 -11.14 -1.36
C LEU A 10 22.53 -10.04 -2.40
N THR A 11 21.95 -8.93 -2.00
CA THR A 11 21.72 -7.79 -2.91
C THR A 11 22.75 -6.67 -2.74
N VAL A 12 23.71 -6.84 -1.82
CA VAL A 12 24.74 -5.85 -1.45
C VAL A 12 26.12 -6.49 -1.38
N ARG A 13 27.17 -5.66 -1.42
CA ARG A 13 28.58 -6.12 -1.42
C ARG A 13 29.38 -5.66 -0.19
N ASP A 14 28.93 -4.64 0.54
CA ASP A 14 29.72 -4.08 1.65
C ASP A 14 29.48 -4.80 2.97
N SER A 15 28.31 -4.59 3.55
CA SER A 15 27.90 -5.19 4.82
C SER A 15 26.45 -5.60 4.80
N ASN A 16 26.14 -6.67 5.50
CA ASN A 16 24.80 -7.17 5.63
C ASN A 16 24.56 -7.75 7.03
N PHE A 17 23.29 -7.89 7.40
CA PHE A 17 22.94 -8.59 8.63
C PHE A 17 22.86 -10.11 8.40
N ILE A 18 23.17 -10.82 9.47
CA ILE A 18 23.07 -12.27 9.55
C ILE A 18 22.46 -12.63 10.90
N PHE A 19 21.43 -13.46 10.93
CA PHE A 19 20.76 -13.82 12.16
C PHE A 19 20.23 -15.26 12.18
N GLY A 20 19.96 -15.75 13.38
CA GLY A 20 19.45 -17.08 13.64
C GLY A 20 19.44 -17.40 15.13
N SER A 21 19.42 -18.68 15.46
CA SER A 21 19.46 -19.15 16.84
C SER A 21 20.46 -20.28 17.03
N LEU A 22 21.15 -20.28 18.17
CA LEU A 22 21.96 -21.37 18.66
C LEU A 22 21.17 -22.36 19.54
N GLY A 23 19.93 -21.99 19.90
CA GLY A 23 19.09 -22.76 20.83
C GLY A 23 19.46 -22.57 22.31
N THR A 24 20.56 -21.89 22.60
CA THR A 24 21.04 -21.60 23.97
C THR A 24 21.72 -20.23 24.01
N GLY A 25 21.55 -19.51 25.11
CA GLY A 25 22.13 -18.17 25.30
C GLY A 25 23.52 -18.19 25.99
N ASP A 26 24.02 -19.33 26.38
CA ASP A 26 25.32 -19.49 27.10
C ASP A 26 26.49 -19.80 26.16
N ALA A 27 26.28 -19.83 24.86
CA ALA A 27 27.32 -20.05 23.86
C ALA A 27 27.89 -18.75 23.32
N ALA A 28 29.19 -18.67 23.11
CA ALA A 28 29.84 -17.61 22.35
C ALA A 28 29.76 -17.93 20.85
N LEU A 29 29.53 -16.92 20.00
CA LEU A 29 29.48 -17.06 18.56
C LEU A 29 30.51 -16.16 17.87
N ARG A 30 31.23 -16.74 16.90
CA ARG A 30 32.04 -16.00 15.93
C ARG A 30 31.62 -16.34 14.53
N ILE A 31 31.57 -15.31 13.70
CA ILE A 31 31.24 -15.44 12.25
C ILE A 31 32.39 -14.78 11.49
N ASN A 32 33.07 -15.54 10.63
CA ASN A 32 34.29 -15.10 9.94
C ASN A 32 35.33 -14.48 10.92
N GLY A 33 35.46 -15.06 12.12
CA GLY A 33 36.35 -14.56 13.19
C GLY A 33 35.81 -13.37 13.99
N ILE A 34 34.74 -12.71 13.58
CA ILE A 34 34.14 -11.57 14.29
C ILE A 34 33.17 -12.09 15.36
N SER A 35 33.28 -11.58 16.59
CA SER A 35 32.36 -11.92 17.67
C SER A 35 30.99 -11.35 17.43
N VAL A 36 29.94 -12.17 17.54
CA VAL A 36 28.53 -11.80 17.35
C VAL A 36 27.78 -12.01 18.66
N PRO A 37 27.00 -11.04 19.11
CA PRO A 37 26.24 -11.18 20.36
C PRO A 37 25.18 -12.29 20.23
N VAL A 38 25.02 -13.03 21.34
CA VAL A 38 23.98 -14.06 21.51
C VAL A 38 23.10 -13.64 22.68
N TRP A 39 21.80 -13.63 22.45
CA TRP A 39 20.80 -13.27 23.46
C TRP A 39 20.48 -14.46 24.37
N PRO A 40 19.89 -14.22 25.56
CA PRO A 40 19.58 -15.30 26.53
C PRO A 40 18.70 -16.43 25.95
N ASN A 41 17.83 -16.13 24.97
CA ASN A 41 17.00 -17.11 24.25
C ASN A 41 17.75 -17.87 23.14
N GLY A 42 19.07 -17.66 23.01
CA GLY A 42 19.89 -18.26 21.95
C GLY A 42 19.82 -17.57 20.59
N ALA A 43 19.00 -16.55 20.43
CA ALA A 43 18.99 -15.74 19.23
C ALA A 43 20.31 -15.00 19.06
N PHE A 44 20.72 -14.78 17.82
CA PHE A 44 21.87 -13.94 17.49
C PHE A 44 21.59 -13.08 16.26
N MET A 45 22.25 -11.93 16.19
CA MET A 45 22.30 -11.07 15.01
C MET A 45 23.67 -10.40 14.93
N GLY A 46 24.25 -10.41 13.73
CA GLY A 46 25.48 -9.70 13.40
C GLY A 46 25.27 -8.77 12.23
N TRP A 47 25.93 -7.61 12.27
CA TRP A 47 26.12 -6.73 11.11
C TRP A 47 27.57 -6.90 10.65
N LEU A 48 27.77 -7.57 9.52
CA LEU A 48 29.07 -8.09 9.12
C LEU A 48 29.40 -7.72 7.68
N PRO A 49 30.70 -7.61 7.33
CA PRO A 49 31.11 -7.53 5.94
C PRO A 49 30.59 -8.73 5.13
N VAL A 50 30.15 -8.45 3.91
CA VAL A 50 29.79 -9.52 2.97
C VAL A 50 31.05 -10.31 2.59
N PRO A 51 31.00 -11.65 2.55
CA PRO A 51 32.14 -12.48 2.19
C PRO A 51 32.66 -12.13 0.78
N PRO A 52 33.98 -12.23 0.53
CA PRO A 52 34.56 -11.92 -0.78
C PRO A 52 34.16 -12.97 -1.84
N ASP A 53 34.19 -12.58 -3.12
CA ASP A 53 33.88 -13.45 -4.26
C ASP A 53 34.75 -14.71 -4.32
N SER A 54 35.98 -14.63 -3.79
CA SER A 54 36.92 -15.77 -3.74
C SER A 54 36.53 -16.83 -2.69
N ALA A 55 35.71 -16.47 -1.71
CA ALA A 55 35.21 -17.35 -0.66
C ALA A 55 33.82 -16.91 -0.19
N PRO A 56 32.76 -17.08 -1.03
CA PRO A 56 31.43 -16.53 -0.80
C PRO A 56 30.65 -17.35 0.25
N ARG A 57 31.13 -17.33 1.46
CA ARG A 57 30.53 -18.08 2.57
C ARG A 57 30.80 -17.42 3.92
N TYR A 58 29.90 -17.64 4.86
CA TYR A 58 30.10 -17.35 6.27
C TYR A 58 30.56 -18.61 7.00
N GLU A 59 31.62 -18.51 7.81
CA GLU A 59 32.12 -19.54 8.68
C GLU A 59 31.68 -19.23 10.12
N LEU A 60 30.76 -20.01 10.66
CA LEU A 60 30.23 -19.85 12.01
C LEU A 60 30.91 -20.82 12.95
N LEU A 61 31.39 -20.32 14.09
CA LEU A 61 31.94 -21.08 15.18
C LEU A 61 31.19 -20.70 16.45
N ALA A 62 30.43 -21.63 16.98
CA ALA A 62 29.73 -21.48 18.25
C ALA A 62 30.30 -22.45 19.29
N GLY A 63 30.40 -22.03 20.56
CA GLY A 63 30.86 -22.91 21.60
C GLY A 63 30.64 -22.36 23.00
N ASN A 64 30.55 -23.30 23.96
CA ASN A 64 30.53 -23.05 25.40
C ASN A 64 31.54 -23.97 26.10
N SER A 65 31.47 -24.11 27.43
CA SER A 65 32.38 -24.94 28.22
C SER A 65 32.27 -26.44 27.90
N THR A 66 31.20 -26.89 27.23
CA THR A 66 30.91 -28.33 27.07
C THR A 66 30.94 -28.80 25.61
N ALA A 67 30.67 -27.89 24.65
CA ALA A 67 30.55 -28.24 23.25
C ALA A 67 30.98 -27.11 22.31
N THR A 68 31.44 -27.51 21.13
CA THR A 68 31.75 -26.60 20.00
C THR A 68 31.08 -27.10 18.75
N ALA A 69 30.45 -26.18 18.01
CA ALA A 69 29.80 -26.44 16.71
C ALA A 69 30.37 -25.53 15.63
N ARG A 70 30.44 -26.04 14.41
CA ARG A 70 30.86 -25.29 13.22
C ARG A 70 29.79 -25.41 12.13
N LEU A 71 29.56 -24.33 11.42
CA LEU A 71 28.68 -24.28 10.24
C LEU A 71 29.33 -23.42 9.16
N THR A 72 29.43 -23.97 7.96
CA THR A 72 29.77 -23.22 6.76
C THR A 72 28.50 -22.91 6.03
N LEU A 73 28.20 -21.62 5.82
CA LEU A 73 27.01 -21.13 5.14
C LEU A 73 27.40 -20.48 3.80
N PRO A 74 27.23 -21.19 2.67
CA PRO A 74 27.48 -20.61 1.35
C PRO A 74 26.42 -19.53 1.06
N VAL A 75 26.86 -18.46 0.38
CA VAL A 75 26.02 -17.39 -0.13
C VAL A 75 26.46 -17.04 -1.55
N ARG A 76 25.61 -16.36 -2.31
CA ARG A 76 25.98 -15.78 -3.58
C ARG A 76 26.10 -14.27 -3.42
N VAL A 77 27.19 -13.70 -3.93
CA VAL A 77 27.45 -12.26 -3.88
C VAL A 77 27.13 -11.66 -5.23
N PRO A 78 26.51 -10.48 -5.34
CA PRO A 78 26.21 -9.85 -6.62
C PRO A 78 27.52 -9.60 -7.38
N PRO A 79 27.53 -9.67 -8.72
CA PRO A 79 28.71 -9.35 -9.50
C PRO A 79 29.16 -7.90 -9.27
N VAL A 80 30.47 -7.65 -9.38
CA VAL A 80 30.99 -6.28 -9.35
C VAL A 80 30.41 -5.53 -10.53
N PRO A 81 29.77 -4.36 -10.33
CA PRO A 81 29.36 -3.54 -11.45
C PRO A 81 30.58 -3.20 -12.33
N ASP A 82 30.52 -3.57 -13.58
CA ASP A 82 31.58 -3.23 -14.53
C ASP A 82 31.57 -1.73 -14.81
N THR A 83 32.37 -0.98 -14.05
CA THR A 83 32.52 0.48 -14.20
C THR A 83 33.46 0.85 -15.36
N THR A 84 34.09 -0.14 -16.02
CA THR A 84 35.06 0.11 -17.10
C THR A 84 34.40 0.14 -18.49
N ARG A 85 33.17 -0.30 -18.63
CA ARG A 85 32.40 -0.25 -19.88
C ARG A 85 31.81 1.14 -20.13
N ARG A 86 32.66 2.09 -20.49
CA ARG A 86 32.28 3.30 -21.21
C ARG A 86 32.78 3.17 -22.66
N ASP A 87 32.17 2.31 -23.44
CA ASP A 87 32.32 2.38 -24.89
C ASP A 87 30.99 2.01 -25.58
N PRO A 88 30.27 3.00 -26.13
CA PRO A 88 29.00 2.74 -26.82
C PRO A 88 29.18 2.18 -28.24
N LEU A 89 30.43 1.85 -28.69
CA LEU A 89 30.73 1.52 -30.08
C LEU A 89 31.20 0.09 -30.36
N VAL A 90 31.35 -0.79 -29.38
CA VAL A 90 31.73 -2.19 -29.62
C VAL A 90 30.62 -3.13 -29.11
N GLY A 91 29.82 -3.62 -30.03
CA GLY A 91 28.83 -4.67 -29.76
C GLY A 91 29.51 -6.01 -29.46
N ASP A 92 29.41 -6.47 -28.20
CA ASP A 92 29.82 -7.82 -27.78
C ASP A 92 28.69 -8.80 -28.03
N THR A 93 28.88 -9.73 -28.95
CA THR A 93 27.89 -10.72 -29.38
C THR A 93 27.71 -11.88 -28.40
N LEU A 94 28.41 -11.92 -27.26
CA LEU A 94 28.43 -13.03 -26.32
C LEU A 94 27.61 -12.77 -25.02
N ASN A 95 27.25 -11.53 -24.74
CA ASN A 95 26.22 -11.21 -23.74
C ASN A 95 25.19 -10.32 -24.44
N PRO A 96 23.94 -10.78 -24.60
CA PRO A 96 22.92 -9.89 -25.14
C PRO A 96 22.82 -8.68 -24.21
N VAL A 97 23.22 -7.50 -24.71
CA VAL A 97 22.85 -6.22 -24.10
C VAL A 97 21.35 -6.33 -23.82
N PRO A 98 20.85 -6.05 -22.58
CA PRO A 98 19.42 -5.97 -22.37
C PRO A 98 18.85 -5.13 -23.50
N ALA A 99 17.89 -5.69 -24.25
CA ALA A 99 17.26 -4.96 -25.35
C ALA A 99 16.92 -3.56 -24.84
N PRO A 100 17.22 -2.49 -25.61
CA PRO A 100 16.96 -1.13 -25.15
C PRO A 100 15.55 -1.09 -24.62
N ASP A 101 15.34 -0.32 -23.57
CA ASP A 101 14.09 -0.17 -22.80
C ASP A 101 13.01 0.49 -23.69
N THR A 102 12.72 -0.18 -24.80
CA THR A 102 12.02 0.35 -25.97
C THR A 102 10.51 0.18 -25.77
N ILE A 103 9.81 1.29 -25.79
CA ILE A 103 8.36 1.30 -25.90
C ILE A 103 8.03 0.91 -27.35
N LEU A 104 7.30 -0.17 -27.52
CA LEU A 104 6.80 -0.60 -28.83
C LEU A 104 5.56 0.23 -29.18
N PRO A 105 5.58 1.02 -30.25
CA PRO A 105 4.43 1.86 -30.61
C PRO A 105 3.25 1.02 -31.05
N VAL A 106 2.04 1.49 -30.76
CA VAL A 106 0.80 0.98 -31.34
C VAL A 106 0.45 1.88 -32.53
N PRO A 107 0.51 1.39 -33.76
CA PRO A 107 0.28 2.20 -34.95
C PRO A 107 -1.22 2.51 -35.12
N GLY A 108 -1.51 3.69 -35.66
CA GLY A 108 -2.88 4.12 -35.97
C GLY A 108 -3.68 4.62 -34.76
N ASN A 109 -4.97 4.80 -34.97
CA ASN A 109 -5.93 5.16 -33.93
C ASN A 109 -6.61 3.89 -33.43
N VAL A 110 -6.06 3.27 -32.39
CA VAL A 110 -6.62 2.06 -31.78
C VAL A 110 -7.16 2.42 -30.41
N TYR A 111 -8.48 2.36 -30.25
CA TYR A 111 -9.15 2.58 -28.97
C TYR A 111 -9.44 1.24 -28.31
N VAL A 112 -8.99 1.08 -27.08
CA VAL A 112 -9.13 -0.15 -26.27
C VAL A 112 -10.09 0.11 -25.11
N THR A 113 -10.82 -0.92 -24.73
CA THR A 113 -11.78 -0.85 -23.62
C THR A 113 -11.19 -1.53 -22.39
N LEU A 114 -11.31 -0.88 -21.24
CA LEU A 114 -10.94 -1.47 -19.95
C LEU A 114 -11.99 -2.50 -19.54
N GLY A 115 -11.53 -3.68 -19.14
CA GLY A 115 -12.36 -4.74 -18.60
C GLY A 115 -12.42 -4.71 -17.08
N ALA A 116 -13.30 -5.51 -16.49
CA ALA A 116 -13.21 -5.83 -15.08
C ALA A 116 -12.07 -6.86 -14.90
N PRO A 117 -11.10 -6.65 -14.00
CA PRO A 117 -10.10 -7.66 -13.69
C PRO A 117 -10.75 -9.00 -13.29
N ALA A 118 -10.10 -10.12 -13.63
CA ALA A 118 -10.66 -11.48 -13.43
C ALA A 118 -11.03 -11.81 -11.96
N SER A 119 -10.43 -11.11 -11.00
CA SER A 119 -10.73 -11.22 -9.56
C SER A 119 -11.89 -10.32 -9.10
N ALA A 120 -12.66 -9.74 -10.06
CA ALA A 120 -13.73 -8.79 -9.75
C ALA A 120 -14.88 -9.43 -8.97
N VAL A 121 -15.00 -9.07 -7.73
CA VAL A 121 -16.30 -9.05 -7.06
C VAL A 121 -17.12 -7.93 -7.74
N ASN A 122 -18.45 -8.09 -7.86
CA ASN A 122 -19.35 -7.10 -8.46
C ASN A 122 -19.43 -5.82 -7.59
N ASP A 123 -18.36 -5.03 -7.64
CA ASP A 123 -18.25 -3.74 -6.96
C ASP A 123 -18.32 -2.60 -7.97
N THR A 124 -19.24 -1.69 -7.75
CA THR A 124 -19.50 -0.56 -8.67
C THR A 124 -18.42 0.52 -8.62
N ASP A 125 -17.53 0.46 -7.64
CA ASP A 125 -16.37 1.35 -7.47
C ASP A 125 -15.05 0.69 -7.89
N ARG A 126 -15.11 -0.44 -8.55
CA ARG A 126 -13.91 -1.11 -9.00
C ARG A 126 -13.27 -0.41 -10.18
N VAL A 127 -11.96 -0.18 -10.08
CA VAL A 127 -11.20 0.61 -11.05
C VAL A 127 -9.91 -0.09 -11.46
N THR A 128 -9.54 0.08 -12.73
CA THR A 128 -8.18 -0.12 -13.22
C THR A 128 -7.30 1.03 -12.78
N ILE A 129 -6.10 0.73 -12.35
CA ILE A 129 -5.12 1.72 -11.89
C ILE A 129 -4.15 2.03 -13.01
N ALA A 130 -4.05 3.31 -13.39
CA ALA A 130 -3.06 3.79 -14.33
C ALA A 130 -1.89 4.47 -13.61
N ARG A 131 -0.69 4.30 -14.17
CA ARG A 131 0.59 4.67 -13.58
C ARG A 131 1.36 5.63 -14.47
N PRO A 132 2.23 6.49 -13.92
CA PRO A 132 3.05 7.41 -14.71
C PRO A 132 4.12 6.69 -15.57
N ALA A 133 4.54 5.49 -15.14
CA ALA A 133 5.50 4.65 -15.84
C ALA A 133 5.10 3.17 -15.75
N PRO A 134 5.58 2.29 -16.66
CA PRO A 134 5.31 0.87 -16.58
C PRO A 134 6.09 0.23 -15.42
N GLY A 135 5.45 -0.67 -14.68
CA GLY A 135 6.03 -1.39 -13.54
C GLY A 135 5.12 -1.44 -12.33
N ASN A 136 5.23 -2.52 -11.54
CA ASN A 136 4.35 -2.77 -10.40
C ASN A 136 4.66 -1.90 -9.17
N GLY A 137 5.88 -1.35 -9.07
CA GLY A 137 6.29 -0.45 -7.99
C GLY A 137 5.94 1.02 -8.23
N GLN A 138 5.33 1.36 -9.36
CA GLN A 138 5.01 2.74 -9.70
C GLN A 138 3.82 3.28 -8.89
N GLU A 139 3.80 4.60 -8.73
CA GLU A 139 2.71 5.30 -8.06
C GLU A 139 1.37 5.07 -8.78
N TYR A 140 0.30 4.92 -7.98
CA TYR A 140 -1.08 4.89 -8.47
C TYR A 140 -1.59 6.31 -8.56
N LYS A 141 -1.99 6.72 -9.76
CA LYS A 141 -2.33 8.11 -9.96
C LYS A 141 -3.69 8.33 -10.62
N TRP A 142 -3.98 7.60 -11.67
CA TRP A 142 -5.25 7.72 -12.40
C TRP A 142 -6.05 6.43 -12.29
N PHE A 143 -7.35 6.57 -12.42
CA PHE A 143 -8.30 5.48 -12.25
C PHE A 143 -9.26 5.41 -13.43
N LEU A 144 -9.58 4.19 -13.87
CA LEU A 144 -10.44 3.93 -15.00
C LEU A 144 -11.45 2.84 -14.64
N PHE A 145 -12.73 3.14 -14.78
CA PHE A 145 -13.78 2.14 -14.58
C PHE A 145 -13.80 1.09 -15.71
N PRO A 146 -14.33 -0.10 -15.45
CA PRO A 146 -14.69 -1.04 -16.52
C PRO A 146 -15.58 -0.35 -17.56
N GLY A 147 -15.32 -0.58 -18.84
CA GLY A 147 -16.00 0.09 -19.95
C GLY A 147 -15.39 1.44 -20.35
N THR A 148 -14.39 1.96 -19.62
CA THR A 148 -13.63 3.13 -20.10
C THR A 148 -12.94 2.81 -21.42
N VAL A 149 -13.08 3.70 -22.39
CA VAL A 149 -12.44 3.60 -23.71
C VAL A 149 -11.34 4.65 -23.80
N VAL A 150 -10.11 4.21 -24.14
CA VAL A 150 -8.92 5.04 -24.27
C VAL A 150 -8.10 4.62 -25.49
N LYS A 151 -7.32 5.54 -26.05
CA LYS A 151 -6.43 5.24 -27.19
C LYS A 151 -5.15 4.56 -26.69
N ALA A 152 -4.81 3.43 -27.29
CA ALA A 152 -3.51 2.77 -27.03
C ALA A 152 -2.43 3.43 -27.90
N THR A 153 -1.28 3.78 -27.30
CA THR A 153 -0.16 4.46 -27.97
C THR A 153 1.14 3.69 -27.92
N GLY A 154 1.26 2.70 -27.04
CA GLY A 154 2.45 1.88 -26.94
C GLY A 154 2.28 0.69 -26.00
N SER A 155 3.27 -0.19 -26.00
CA SER A 155 3.35 -1.31 -25.06
C SER A 155 4.77 -1.55 -24.60
N LYS A 156 4.93 -2.12 -23.40
CA LYS A 156 6.22 -2.44 -22.81
C LYS A 156 6.09 -3.54 -21.76
N LYS A 157 7.10 -4.42 -21.67
CA LYS A 157 7.25 -5.34 -20.54
C LYS A 157 8.03 -4.67 -19.41
N ALA A 158 7.52 -4.77 -18.19
CA ALA A 158 8.20 -4.29 -17.00
C ALA A 158 7.77 -5.10 -15.78
N SER A 159 8.67 -5.34 -14.85
CA SER A 159 8.40 -6.11 -13.61
C SER A 159 7.74 -7.48 -13.84
N GLY A 160 8.00 -8.12 -14.99
CA GLY A 160 7.41 -9.42 -15.35
C GLY A 160 6.03 -9.34 -16.02
N ASP A 161 5.42 -8.16 -16.11
CA ASP A 161 4.09 -7.92 -16.68
C ASP A 161 4.13 -7.13 -17.99
N ASP A 162 3.06 -7.26 -18.79
CA ASP A 162 2.84 -6.47 -20.00
C ASP A 162 2.03 -5.22 -19.66
N PHE A 163 2.57 -4.06 -19.98
CA PHE A 163 1.91 -2.76 -19.84
C PHE A 163 1.55 -2.16 -21.19
N VAL A 164 0.41 -1.47 -21.22
CA VAL A 164 -0.07 -0.69 -22.37
C VAL A 164 -0.08 0.77 -22.01
N ARG A 165 0.55 1.61 -22.85
CA ARG A 165 0.47 3.05 -22.74
C ARG A 165 -0.81 3.52 -23.39
N VAL A 166 -1.57 4.33 -22.67
CA VAL A 166 -2.88 4.83 -23.10
C VAL A 166 -2.98 6.34 -22.93
N GLU A 167 -3.66 7.00 -23.86
CA GLU A 167 -4.06 8.41 -23.72
C GLU A 167 -5.30 8.50 -22.83
N LEU A 168 -5.21 9.18 -21.69
CA LEU A 168 -6.36 9.54 -20.88
C LEU A 168 -7.17 10.67 -21.55
N ASP A 169 -6.45 11.62 -22.14
CA ASP A 169 -6.87 12.65 -23.09
C ASP A 169 -5.68 13.04 -23.97
N SER A 170 -5.86 13.97 -24.91
CA SER A 170 -4.81 14.36 -25.87
C SER A 170 -3.56 15.01 -25.24
N ALA A 171 -3.59 15.33 -23.95
CA ALA A 171 -2.48 15.96 -23.22
C ALA A 171 -1.85 15.06 -22.16
N GLN A 172 -2.45 13.89 -21.87
CA GLN A 172 -1.99 13.02 -20.79
C GLN A 172 -1.97 11.56 -21.19
N GLU A 173 -0.81 10.95 -21.14
CA GLU A 173 -0.61 9.50 -21.25
C GLU A 173 -0.39 8.86 -19.86
N SER A 174 -0.69 7.57 -19.78
CA SER A 174 -0.48 6.74 -18.60
C SER A 174 -0.28 5.27 -19.00
N TRP A 175 0.01 4.40 -18.02
CA TRP A 175 0.25 2.98 -18.24
C TRP A 175 -0.74 2.13 -17.45
N VAL A 176 -1.37 1.17 -18.12
CA VAL A 176 -2.26 0.17 -17.54
C VAL A 176 -1.72 -1.24 -17.79
N LEU A 177 -2.09 -2.21 -16.96
CA LEU A 177 -1.77 -3.61 -17.23
C LEU A 177 -2.56 -4.09 -18.44
N ARG A 178 -1.90 -4.83 -19.35
CA ARG A 178 -2.55 -5.43 -20.51
C ARG A 178 -3.68 -6.38 -20.11
N SER A 179 -3.51 -7.10 -19.01
CA SER A 179 -4.51 -8.03 -18.48
C SER A 179 -5.82 -7.35 -18.03
N GLU A 180 -5.81 -6.04 -17.88
CA GLU A 180 -7.00 -5.25 -17.52
C GLU A 180 -7.79 -4.74 -18.74
N LEU A 181 -7.31 -4.98 -19.95
CA LEU A 181 -8.06 -4.73 -21.18
C LEU A 181 -9.07 -5.86 -21.42
N GLN A 182 -10.20 -5.54 -22.06
CA GLN A 182 -11.15 -6.56 -22.49
C GLN A 182 -10.46 -7.53 -23.47
N ALA A 183 -10.74 -8.82 -23.35
CA ALA A 183 -10.08 -9.86 -24.14
C ALA A 183 -10.20 -9.64 -25.67
N GLN A 184 -11.31 -9.10 -26.15
CA GLN A 184 -11.50 -8.76 -27.54
C GLN A 184 -10.59 -7.62 -28.06
N ASN A 185 -10.00 -6.85 -27.16
CA ASN A 185 -9.05 -5.77 -27.47
C ASN A 185 -7.58 -6.24 -27.42
N ILE A 186 -7.34 -7.53 -27.19
CA ILE A 186 -6.00 -8.11 -27.06
C ILE A 186 -5.85 -9.20 -28.13
N SER A 187 -4.87 -9.05 -29.03
CA SER A 187 -4.54 -10.12 -29.96
C SER A 187 -3.80 -11.25 -29.25
N SER A 188 -4.22 -12.49 -29.52
CA SER A 188 -3.55 -13.70 -29.00
C SER A 188 -2.26 -14.06 -29.77
N THR A 189 -2.01 -13.47 -30.94
CA THR A 189 -0.98 -13.92 -31.86
C THR A 189 0.30 -13.07 -31.85
N ALA A 190 0.24 -11.84 -31.38
CA ALA A 190 1.42 -10.99 -31.27
C ALA A 190 1.34 -10.03 -30.06
N PRO A 191 2.43 -9.87 -29.29
CA PRO A 191 2.43 -9.03 -28.08
C PRO A 191 2.09 -7.55 -28.33
N GLN A 192 2.26 -7.04 -29.54
CA GLN A 192 2.05 -5.64 -29.91
C GLN A 192 0.79 -5.40 -30.73
N THR A 193 0.01 -6.44 -31.02
CA THR A 193 -1.20 -6.30 -31.83
C THR A 193 -2.40 -6.02 -30.92
N PHE A 194 -3.10 -4.96 -31.19
CA PHE A 194 -4.32 -4.57 -30.50
C PHE A 194 -5.47 -4.53 -31.50
N THR A 195 -6.63 -5.01 -31.08
CA THR A 195 -7.89 -4.81 -31.78
C THR A 195 -8.74 -3.83 -30.99
N GLY A 196 -9.40 -2.91 -31.66
CA GLY A 196 -10.24 -1.90 -31.05
C GLY A 196 -10.91 -1.04 -32.10
N ASP A 197 -11.73 -0.10 -31.63
CA ASP A 197 -12.40 0.86 -32.51
C ASP A 197 -11.40 1.89 -33.03
N SER A 198 -11.66 2.39 -34.24
CA SER A 198 -10.91 3.53 -34.83
C SER A 198 -11.50 4.89 -34.46
N ILE A 199 -12.63 4.92 -33.76
CA ILE A 199 -13.39 6.11 -33.45
C ILE A 199 -13.17 6.51 -31.98
N ALA A 200 -12.79 7.77 -31.76
CA ALA A 200 -12.63 8.34 -30.43
C ALA A 200 -13.96 8.34 -29.65
N PRO A 201 -13.96 8.01 -28.37
CA PRO A 201 -15.16 8.08 -27.57
C PRO A 201 -15.62 9.52 -27.37
N VAL A 202 -16.93 9.75 -27.55
CA VAL A 202 -17.54 11.04 -27.24
C VAL A 202 -18.18 10.95 -25.86
N ARG A 203 -17.87 11.95 -25.00
CA ARG A 203 -18.45 12.09 -23.65
C ARG A 203 -19.13 13.44 -23.53
N ARG A 204 -20.40 13.44 -23.14
CA ARG A 204 -21.15 14.66 -22.87
C ARG A 204 -21.67 14.65 -21.45
N VAL A 205 -21.49 15.74 -20.74
CA VAL A 205 -21.89 15.89 -19.35
C VAL A 205 -23.24 16.59 -19.25
N GLY A 206 -24.16 15.98 -18.51
CA GLY A 206 -25.44 16.58 -18.15
C GLY A 206 -25.35 17.48 -16.92
N THR A 207 -26.50 17.97 -16.45
CA THR A 207 -26.58 18.77 -15.21
C THR A 207 -26.15 17.95 -14.00
N VAL A 208 -25.17 18.46 -13.27
CA VAL A 208 -24.66 17.84 -12.04
C VAL A 208 -25.66 18.07 -10.91
N ARG A 209 -25.95 17.02 -10.16
CA ARG A 209 -26.82 17.07 -8.97
C ARG A 209 -26.01 16.83 -7.72
N ILE A 210 -26.41 17.49 -6.63
CA ILE A 210 -25.82 17.32 -5.30
C ILE A 210 -26.89 16.70 -4.41
N GLU A 211 -26.65 15.50 -3.94
CA GLU A 211 -27.60 14.66 -3.22
C GLU A 211 -27.05 14.30 -1.83
N PRO A 212 -27.29 15.17 -0.80
CA PRO A 212 -26.78 14.95 0.53
C PRO A 212 -27.63 13.93 1.30
N THR A 213 -26.95 13.07 2.05
CA THR A 213 -27.54 12.18 3.05
C THR A 213 -26.93 12.46 4.44
N ALA A 214 -27.33 11.70 5.46
CA ALA A 214 -26.74 11.79 6.79
C ALA A 214 -25.27 11.32 6.84
N GLU A 215 -24.89 10.39 5.96
CA GLU A 215 -23.57 9.72 6.00
C GLU A 215 -22.63 10.20 4.90
N TRP A 216 -23.15 10.68 3.78
CA TRP A 216 -22.36 11.13 2.64
C TRP A 216 -23.09 12.19 1.79
N ILE A 217 -22.35 12.72 0.83
CA ILE A 217 -22.87 13.63 -0.18
C ILE A 217 -22.51 13.07 -1.53
N ASP A 218 -23.49 12.78 -2.38
CA ASP A 218 -23.28 12.35 -3.73
C ASP A 218 -23.26 13.56 -4.67
N ILE A 219 -22.18 13.69 -5.43
CA ILE A 219 -22.05 14.61 -6.57
C ILE A 219 -22.25 13.75 -7.81
N VAL A 220 -23.46 13.78 -8.36
CA VAL A 220 -23.89 12.94 -9.47
C VAL A 220 -23.67 13.68 -10.77
N ILE A 221 -22.79 13.18 -11.61
CA ILE A 221 -22.38 13.74 -12.89
C ILE A 221 -22.87 12.81 -14.00
N PRO A 222 -24.05 13.07 -14.61
CA PRO A 222 -24.55 12.27 -15.72
C PRO A 222 -23.60 12.39 -16.92
N ILE A 223 -23.23 11.26 -17.53
CA ILE A 223 -22.33 11.24 -18.69
C ILE A 223 -22.91 10.33 -19.75
N THR A 224 -23.19 10.90 -20.93
CA THR A 224 -23.48 10.10 -22.12
C THR A 224 -22.16 9.65 -22.75
N GLY A 225 -22.03 8.35 -23.01
CA GLY A 225 -20.80 7.74 -23.51
C GLY A 225 -20.09 6.87 -22.45
N PRO A 226 -18.89 6.37 -22.76
CA PRO A 226 -18.16 5.50 -21.84
C PRO A 226 -17.63 6.29 -20.62
N PRO A 227 -17.37 5.61 -19.48
CA PRO A 227 -16.79 6.24 -18.30
C PRO A 227 -15.52 7.03 -18.65
N PRO A 228 -15.32 8.23 -18.10
CA PRO A 228 -14.07 8.96 -18.24
C PRO A 228 -12.98 8.38 -17.32
N PRO A 229 -11.71 8.42 -17.72
CA PRO A 229 -10.60 8.32 -16.78
C PRO A 229 -10.66 9.47 -15.77
N TYR A 230 -10.22 9.24 -14.54
CA TYR A 230 -10.27 10.31 -13.53
C TYR A 230 -9.03 10.32 -12.61
N LEU A 231 -8.82 11.48 -11.98
CA LEU A 231 -7.84 11.71 -10.93
C LEU A 231 -8.52 12.43 -9.77
N VAL A 232 -8.16 12.05 -8.55
CA VAL A 232 -8.58 12.74 -7.32
C VAL A 232 -7.34 13.30 -6.63
N GLU A 233 -7.41 14.57 -6.28
CA GLU A 233 -6.37 15.27 -5.51
C GLU A 233 -7.01 15.84 -4.25
N GLU A 234 -6.46 15.51 -3.07
CA GLU A 234 -6.94 16.01 -1.80
C GLU A 234 -6.17 17.24 -1.37
N GLY A 235 -6.89 18.27 -0.98
CA GLY A 235 -6.36 19.44 -0.27
C GLY A 235 -6.77 19.44 1.20
N GLU A 236 -6.38 20.46 1.94
CA GLU A 236 -6.67 20.58 3.38
C GLU A 236 -8.18 20.54 3.70
N ARG A 237 -8.98 21.24 2.92
CA ARG A 237 -10.45 21.31 3.02
C ARG A 237 -11.13 21.22 1.66
N SER A 238 -10.50 20.52 0.74
CA SER A 238 -11.03 20.40 -0.62
C SER A 238 -10.66 19.08 -1.25
N ILE A 239 -11.44 18.71 -2.25
CA ILE A 239 -11.13 17.60 -3.15
C ILE A 239 -11.22 18.15 -4.55
N SER A 240 -10.22 17.91 -5.38
CA SER A 240 -10.21 18.16 -6.81
C SER A 240 -10.43 16.86 -7.55
N LEU A 241 -11.51 16.78 -8.34
CA LEU A 241 -11.80 15.66 -9.22
C LEU A 241 -11.61 16.10 -10.66
N LEU A 242 -10.70 15.44 -11.39
CA LEU A 242 -10.48 15.66 -12.81
C LEU A 242 -11.10 14.53 -13.61
N LEU A 243 -11.92 14.86 -14.62
CA LEU A 243 -12.48 13.93 -15.59
C LEU A 243 -11.83 14.16 -16.95
N TYR A 244 -11.06 13.19 -17.43
CA TYR A 244 -10.29 13.26 -18.68
C TYR A 244 -11.15 12.98 -19.91
N GLY A 245 -10.89 13.68 -21.00
CA GLY A 245 -11.67 13.54 -22.25
C GLY A 245 -13.10 14.03 -22.12
N VAL A 246 -13.34 14.96 -21.20
CA VAL A 246 -14.57 15.74 -21.02
C VAL A 246 -14.18 17.21 -21.14
N THR A 247 -14.75 17.94 -22.08
CA THR A 247 -14.31 19.31 -22.42
C THR A 247 -15.34 20.40 -22.11
N GLU A 248 -16.60 20.03 -21.90
CA GLU A 248 -17.68 20.96 -21.58
C GLU A 248 -17.88 21.04 -20.07
N ALA A 249 -17.87 22.26 -19.51
CA ALA A 249 -18.23 22.46 -18.11
C ALA A 249 -19.75 22.26 -17.93
N PRO A 250 -20.16 21.34 -17.07
CA PRO A 250 -21.58 21.13 -16.81
C PRO A 250 -22.19 22.26 -15.98
N VAL A 251 -23.48 22.44 -16.12
CA VAL A 251 -24.29 23.21 -15.16
C VAL A 251 -24.35 22.42 -13.85
N ILE A 252 -24.06 23.09 -12.74
CA ILE A 252 -24.23 22.50 -11.41
C ILE A 252 -25.58 22.96 -10.87
N SER A 253 -26.39 22.03 -10.39
CA SER A 253 -27.64 22.35 -9.71
C SER A 253 -27.39 23.22 -8.48
N MET A 254 -28.43 23.90 -8.03
CA MET A 254 -28.34 24.70 -6.79
C MET A 254 -27.84 23.86 -5.62
N MET A 255 -27.02 24.48 -4.79
CA MET A 255 -26.57 23.88 -3.53
C MET A 255 -27.79 23.53 -2.66
N PRO A 256 -27.71 22.44 -1.86
CA PRO A 256 -28.77 22.05 -0.93
C PRO A 256 -29.19 23.19 0.00
N GLN A 257 -30.48 23.30 0.26
CA GLN A 257 -31.03 24.22 1.25
C GLN A 257 -31.75 23.42 2.36
N PRO A 258 -31.49 23.64 3.65
CA PRO A 258 -30.50 24.60 4.20
C PRO A 258 -29.06 24.25 3.82
N ALA A 259 -28.16 25.21 4.02
CA ALA A 259 -26.73 25.02 3.73
C ALA A 259 -26.17 23.79 4.46
N ASP A 260 -25.38 23.01 3.76
CA ASP A 260 -24.82 21.79 4.33
C ASP A 260 -23.67 22.10 5.32
N SER A 261 -23.66 21.41 6.44
CA SER A 261 -22.66 21.63 7.48
C SER A 261 -21.25 21.15 7.11
N TYR A 262 -21.12 20.25 6.12
CA TYR A 262 -19.87 19.67 5.69
C TYR A 262 -19.43 20.15 4.30
N LEU A 263 -20.35 20.20 3.33
CA LEU A 263 -20.08 20.71 1.99
C LEU A 263 -20.25 22.23 1.95
N ASN A 264 -19.21 22.94 1.54
CA ASN A 264 -19.26 24.38 1.34
C ASN A 264 -19.73 24.72 -0.09
N SER A 265 -19.02 24.20 -1.11
CA SER A 265 -19.36 24.48 -2.52
C SER A 265 -18.85 23.39 -3.45
N VAL A 266 -19.51 23.30 -4.60
CA VAL A 266 -19.03 22.53 -5.76
C VAL A 266 -18.91 23.48 -6.95
N SER A 267 -17.81 23.40 -7.67
CA SER A 267 -17.56 24.17 -8.90
C SER A 267 -17.07 23.28 -10.02
N SER A 268 -17.21 23.71 -11.24
CA SER A 268 -16.64 23.05 -12.41
C SER A 268 -15.88 24.06 -13.26
N THR A 269 -14.67 23.70 -13.67
CA THR A 269 -13.80 24.52 -14.51
C THR A 269 -13.39 23.69 -15.73
N PRO A 270 -13.72 24.12 -16.95
CA PRO A 270 -13.25 23.46 -18.15
C PRO A 270 -11.76 23.76 -18.36
N GLU A 271 -11.02 22.71 -18.68
CA GLU A 271 -9.64 22.77 -19.18
C GLU A 271 -9.64 22.29 -20.64
N PRO A 272 -8.59 22.51 -21.43
CA PRO A 272 -8.63 22.20 -22.87
C PRO A 272 -9.04 20.77 -23.23
N THR A 273 -8.73 19.79 -22.37
CA THR A 273 -8.95 18.35 -22.65
C THR A 273 -9.71 17.62 -21.53
N ARG A 274 -10.12 18.34 -20.47
CA ARG A 274 -10.73 17.75 -19.27
C ARG A 274 -11.57 18.78 -18.51
N VAL A 275 -12.34 18.30 -17.55
CA VAL A 275 -13.05 19.18 -16.60
C VAL A 275 -12.52 18.89 -15.19
N ARG A 276 -12.25 19.97 -14.46
CA ARG A 276 -11.91 19.93 -13.04
C ARG A 276 -13.14 20.31 -12.22
N PHE A 277 -13.52 19.44 -11.29
CA PHE A 277 -14.48 19.75 -10.24
C PHE A 277 -13.74 20.10 -8.96
N GLY A 278 -14.03 21.29 -8.42
CA GLY A 278 -13.58 21.71 -7.10
C GLY A 278 -14.68 21.47 -6.07
N ILE A 279 -14.42 20.62 -5.10
CA ILE A 279 -15.35 20.27 -4.02
C ILE A 279 -14.75 20.86 -2.74
N ASN A 280 -15.29 21.98 -2.28
CA ASN A 280 -14.83 22.64 -1.06
C ASN A 280 -15.65 22.19 0.14
N LEU A 281 -14.96 21.87 1.21
CA LEU A 281 -15.52 21.37 2.45
C LEU A 281 -15.31 22.36 3.59
N ASN A 282 -16.17 22.32 4.60
CA ASN A 282 -16.01 23.12 5.82
C ASN A 282 -14.96 22.53 6.78
N ARG A 283 -14.53 21.28 6.53
CA ARG A 283 -13.54 20.53 7.31
C ARG A 283 -12.69 19.68 6.35
N ALA A 284 -11.62 19.09 6.90
CA ALA A 284 -10.78 18.16 6.12
C ALA A 284 -11.58 16.98 5.53
N PRO A 285 -11.21 16.48 4.35
CA PRO A 285 -11.77 15.25 3.80
C PRO A 285 -11.65 14.09 4.79
N TYR A 286 -12.71 13.28 4.88
CA TYR A 286 -12.72 12.09 5.73
C TYR A 286 -12.61 10.80 4.92
N GLY A 287 -13.24 10.79 3.77
CA GLY A 287 -13.21 9.69 2.82
C GLY A 287 -14.10 9.96 1.61
N TYR A 288 -13.93 9.15 0.58
CA TYR A 288 -14.74 9.26 -0.64
C TYR A 288 -14.77 7.93 -1.41
N LEU A 289 -15.71 7.83 -2.35
CA LEU A 289 -15.76 6.80 -3.39
C LEU A 289 -16.08 7.45 -4.73
N ALA A 290 -15.44 6.97 -5.77
CA ALA A 290 -15.86 7.21 -7.14
C ALA A 290 -16.64 5.98 -7.62
N LEU A 291 -17.83 6.18 -8.17
CA LEU A 291 -18.76 5.14 -8.61
C LEU A 291 -19.17 5.40 -10.04
N TRP A 292 -19.33 4.33 -10.82
CA TRP A 292 -19.93 4.39 -12.14
C TRP A 292 -21.23 3.57 -12.16
N GLN A 293 -22.37 4.23 -12.24
CA GLN A 293 -23.67 3.59 -12.18
C GLN A 293 -24.66 4.31 -13.10
N ASN A 294 -25.45 3.56 -13.87
CA ASN A 294 -26.57 4.08 -14.67
C ASN A 294 -26.20 5.27 -15.58
N GLY A 295 -24.99 5.23 -16.19
CA GLY A 295 -24.53 6.32 -17.06
C GLY A 295 -24.17 7.60 -16.31
N ALA A 296 -23.85 7.52 -15.02
CA ALA A 296 -23.38 8.64 -14.22
C ALA A 296 -22.09 8.29 -13.50
N PHE A 297 -21.19 9.25 -13.47
CA PHE A 297 -20.07 9.29 -12.54
C PHE A 297 -20.58 9.89 -11.24
N THR A 298 -20.63 9.11 -10.17
CA THR A 298 -21.00 9.59 -8.84
C THR A 298 -19.77 9.70 -7.98
N PHE A 299 -19.44 10.91 -7.55
CA PHE A 299 -18.39 11.15 -6.58
C PHE A 299 -19.03 11.30 -5.20
N ARG A 300 -18.88 10.28 -4.37
CA ARG A 300 -19.46 10.20 -3.03
C ARG A 300 -18.44 10.68 -2.01
N VAL A 301 -18.70 11.81 -1.37
CA VAL A 301 -17.89 12.35 -0.27
C VAL A 301 -18.46 11.85 1.05
N ARG A 302 -17.70 11.10 1.79
CA ARG A 302 -18.10 10.56 3.09
C ARG A 302 -17.99 11.62 4.18
N ARG A 303 -19.01 11.74 4.99
CA ARG A 303 -18.97 12.57 6.20
C ARG A 303 -18.17 11.89 7.30
N PRO A 304 -17.45 12.65 8.14
CA PRO A 304 -16.94 12.09 9.38
C PRO A 304 -18.09 11.58 10.27
N PRO A 305 -17.90 10.46 10.99
CA PRO A 305 -18.93 9.93 11.87
C PRO A 305 -19.27 10.92 12.97
N ARG A 306 -20.53 11.02 13.33
CA ARG A 306 -20.96 11.80 14.49
C ARG A 306 -20.58 11.09 15.77
N ILE A 307 -19.78 11.73 16.60
CA ILE A 307 -19.39 11.24 17.93
C ILE A 307 -20.34 11.80 18.97
N ALA A 308 -21.21 10.96 19.48
CA ALA A 308 -22.24 11.40 20.45
C ALA A 308 -21.68 11.72 21.83
N ASP A 309 -20.62 11.01 22.24
CA ASP A 309 -19.98 11.18 23.55
C ASP A 309 -18.45 11.24 23.37
N PRO A 310 -17.84 12.45 23.50
CA PRO A 310 -16.38 12.57 23.40
C PRO A 310 -15.59 11.83 24.50
N ALA A 311 -16.23 11.44 25.60
CA ALA A 311 -15.61 10.61 26.63
C ALA A 311 -15.60 9.11 26.28
N ALA A 312 -16.43 8.70 25.33
CA ALA A 312 -16.47 7.34 24.78
C ALA A 312 -16.43 7.40 23.23
N PRO A 313 -15.32 7.91 22.64
CA PRO A 313 -15.27 8.33 21.25
C PRO A 313 -15.38 7.17 20.24
N LEU A 314 -15.19 5.94 20.68
CA LEU A 314 -15.27 4.73 19.84
C LEU A 314 -16.63 4.05 19.90
N ARG A 315 -17.52 4.44 20.81
CA ARG A 315 -18.83 3.78 21.01
C ARG A 315 -19.66 3.85 19.74
N GLY A 316 -20.08 2.67 19.24
CA GLY A 316 -20.89 2.52 18.04
C GLY A 316 -20.16 2.69 16.73
N LEU A 317 -18.85 3.06 16.74
CA LEU A 317 -18.05 3.09 15.53
C LEU A 317 -17.67 1.67 15.10
N THR A 318 -17.57 1.46 13.79
CA THR A 318 -17.05 0.22 13.22
C THR A 318 -15.57 0.41 12.88
N ILE A 319 -14.70 -0.40 13.47
CA ILE A 319 -13.26 -0.37 13.25
C ILE A 319 -12.81 -1.69 12.63
N THR A 320 -12.08 -1.62 11.52
CA THR A 320 -11.45 -2.81 10.95
C THR A 320 -10.05 -2.98 11.51
N VAL A 321 -9.82 -4.16 12.06
CA VAL A 321 -8.50 -4.64 12.51
C VAL A 321 -8.01 -5.67 11.51
N ASP A 322 -6.86 -5.40 10.91
CA ASP A 322 -6.23 -6.23 9.89
C ASP A 322 -4.89 -6.78 10.39
N PRO A 323 -4.85 -7.95 11.05
CA PRO A 323 -3.59 -8.60 11.32
C PRO A 323 -2.91 -8.98 9.99
N GLY A 324 -1.74 -8.39 9.69
CA GLY A 324 -1.02 -8.62 8.44
C GLY A 324 -0.69 -10.09 8.22
N HIS A 325 -0.41 -10.46 6.96
CA HIS A 325 -0.05 -11.84 6.61
C HIS A 325 -1.10 -12.91 7.02
N PRO A 326 -0.91 -14.20 6.67
CA PRO A 326 -0.26 -14.63 5.44
C PRO A 326 -1.00 -14.13 4.17
N PRO A 327 -0.48 -14.33 2.93
CA PRO A 327 0.78 -14.97 2.59
C PRO A 327 1.99 -14.04 2.80
N ALA A 328 3.20 -14.57 2.65
CA ALA A 328 4.48 -13.87 2.89
C ALA A 328 4.66 -13.45 4.38
N GLY A 329 5.52 -12.48 4.68
CA GLY A 329 5.84 -12.03 6.02
C GLY A 329 7.25 -12.40 6.46
N ALA A 330 7.77 -11.64 7.41
CA ALA A 330 9.10 -11.83 7.95
C ALA A 330 9.13 -12.94 9.03
N THR A 331 10.33 -13.47 9.27
CA THR A 331 10.57 -14.48 10.31
C THR A 331 11.77 -14.04 11.13
N GLY A 332 11.63 -14.05 12.44
CA GLY A 332 12.67 -13.65 13.37
C GLY A 332 13.75 -14.71 13.60
N PRO A 333 14.79 -14.38 14.39
CA PRO A 333 15.92 -15.27 14.66
C PRO A 333 15.54 -16.63 15.26
N THR A 334 14.55 -16.68 16.14
CA THR A 334 14.06 -17.92 16.77
C THR A 334 12.79 -18.46 16.14
N MET A 335 12.59 -18.15 14.85
CA MET A 335 11.48 -18.65 14.02
C MET A 335 10.08 -18.12 14.43
N LEU A 336 10.00 -16.93 15.04
CA LEU A 336 8.72 -16.25 15.17
C LEU A 336 8.29 -15.73 13.80
N TYR A 337 7.19 -16.24 13.29
CA TYR A 337 6.59 -15.72 12.07
C TYR A 337 5.74 -14.48 12.39
N GLU A 338 5.96 -13.42 11.62
CA GLU A 338 5.26 -12.15 11.79
C GLU A 338 3.74 -12.31 11.82
N GLY A 339 3.17 -13.08 10.87
CA GLY A 339 1.74 -13.27 10.76
C GLY A 339 1.08 -13.87 12.02
N ASP A 340 1.78 -14.75 12.75
CA ASP A 340 1.27 -15.31 14.00
C ASP A 340 1.34 -14.27 15.12
N ALA A 341 2.45 -13.54 15.22
CA ALA A 341 2.63 -12.51 16.25
C ALA A 341 1.60 -11.38 16.14
N VAL A 342 1.34 -10.88 14.91
CA VAL A 342 0.37 -9.80 14.72
C VAL A 342 -1.09 -10.26 14.82
N LEU A 343 -1.37 -11.54 14.61
CA LEU A 343 -2.69 -12.11 14.90
C LEU A 343 -3.04 -11.99 16.39
N GLU A 344 -2.09 -12.35 17.28
CA GLU A 344 -2.26 -12.22 18.72
C GLU A 344 -2.50 -10.76 19.14
N VAL A 345 -1.76 -9.81 18.57
CA VAL A 345 -1.97 -8.37 18.81
C VAL A 345 -3.37 -7.95 18.31
N GLY A 346 -3.76 -8.39 17.12
CA GLY A 346 -5.07 -8.09 16.54
C GLY A 346 -6.23 -8.61 17.36
N MET A 347 -6.11 -9.83 17.92
CA MET A 347 -7.13 -10.41 18.81
C MET A 347 -7.27 -9.61 20.11
N LYS A 348 -6.15 -9.19 20.71
CA LYS A 348 -6.15 -8.31 21.90
C LYS A 348 -6.76 -6.95 21.58
N LEU A 349 -6.43 -6.36 20.45
CA LEU A 349 -7.00 -5.08 20.01
C LEU A 349 -8.50 -5.19 19.78
N ARG A 350 -8.99 -6.27 19.17
CA ARG A 350 -10.42 -6.55 19.03
C ARG A 350 -11.13 -6.51 20.37
N ASP A 351 -10.60 -7.20 21.36
CA ASP A 351 -11.22 -7.30 22.69
C ASP A 351 -11.25 -5.92 23.37
N LEU A 352 -10.14 -5.19 23.35
CA LEU A 352 -10.06 -3.82 23.89
C LEU A 352 -11.02 -2.84 23.18
N LEU A 353 -11.15 -2.91 21.86
CA LEU A 353 -12.10 -2.07 21.10
C LEU A 353 -13.55 -2.41 21.43
N THR A 354 -13.83 -3.70 21.61
CA THR A 354 -15.18 -4.18 22.01
C THR A 354 -15.55 -3.68 23.40
N GLU A 355 -14.64 -3.69 24.36
CA GLU A 355 -14.82 -3.12 25.70
C GLU A 355 -15.14 -1.60 25.65
N LYS A 356 -14.57 -0.88 24.67
CA LYS A 356 -14.86 0.53 24.42
C LYS A 356 -16.17 0.77 23.66
N GLY A 357 -16.91 -0.29 23.34
CA GLY A 357 -18.20 -0.23 22.66
C GLY A 357 -18.11 -0.03 21.14
N ALA A 358 -16.96 -0.29 20.53
CA ALA A 358 -16.82 -0.31 19.08
C ALA A 358 -17.35 -1.63 18.50
N ASN A 359 -17.82 -1.58 17.25
CA ASN A 359 -18.05 -2.74 16.41
C ASN A 359 -16.75 -3.10 15.71
N VAL A 360 -16.24 -4.31 15.90
CA VAL A 360 -14.95 -4.72 15.34
C VAL A 360 -15.13 -5.68 14.17
N VAL A 361 -14.48 -5.38 13.07
CA VAL A 361 -14.39 -6.23 11.88
C VAL A 361 -12.97 -6.72 11.75
N MET A 362 -12.74 -8.02 11.87
CA MET A 362 -11.46 -8.66 11.66
C MET A 362 -11.33 -9.07 10.20
N THR A 363 -10.20 -8.79 9.56
CA THR A 363 -9.92 -9.33 8.21
C THR A 363 -9.59 -10.82 8.26
N ARG A 364 -9.00 -11.28 9.36
CA ARG A 364 -8.79 -12.70 9.70
C ARG A 364 -8.78 -12.91 11.20
N THR A 365 -9.14 -14.13 11.62
CA THR A 365 -9.11 -14.59 13.02
C THR A 365 -8.34 -15.90 13.17
N THR A 366 -7.77 -16.40 12.09
CA THR A 366 -6.97 -17.64 12.02
C THR A 366 -5.67 -17.35 11.27
N SER A 367 -4.79 -18.33 11.18
CA SER A 367 -3.59 -18.28 10.34
C SER A 367 -3.86 -18.54 8.85
N ASP A 368 -5.11 -18.67 8.44
CA ASP A 368 -5.44 -18.82 7.02
C ASP A 368 -5.08 -17.54 6.24
N PRO A 369 -4.62 -17.69 4.99
CA PRO A 369 -4.26 -16.55 4.16
C PRO A 369 -5.51 -15.78 3.70
N VAL A 370 -5.42 -14.46 3.73
CA VAL A 370 -6.41 -13.54 3.16
C VAL A 370 -5.75 -12.72 2.06
N ASP A 371 -6.36 -12.73 0.87
CA ASP A 371 -5.88 -11.96 -0.27
C ASP A 371 -5.67 -10.49 0.09
N LEU A 372 -4.55 -9.94 -0.37
CA LEU A 372 -4.14 -8.56 -0.04
C LEU A 372 -5.17 -7.51 -0.50
N GLY A 373 -5.76 -7.71 -1.69
CA GLY A 373 -6.76 -6.81 -2.25
C GLY A 373 -8.13 -6.94 -1.56
N LEU A 374 -8.41 -8.09 -0.93
CA LEU A 374 -9.69 -8.32 -0.24
C LEU A 374 -9.77 -7.56 1.11
N ARG A 375 -8.66 -7.33 1.79
CA ARG A 375 -8.61 -6.69 3.12
C ARG A 375 -9.29 -5.30 3.16
N PRO A 376 -8.96 -4.35 2.27
CA PRO A 376 -9.69 -3.08 2.21
C PRO A 376 -11.16 -3.23 1.80
N ILE A 377 -11.49 -4.22 0.97
CA ILE A 377 -12.87 -4.50 0.54
C ILE A 377 -13.74 -4.96 1.71
N ILE A 378 -13.22 -5.84 2.58
CA ILE A 378 -13.90 -6.26 3.81
C ILE A 378 -14.26 -5.03 4.65
N SER A 379 -13.31 -4.13 4.86
CA SER A 379 -13.51 -2.90 5.62
C SER A 379 -14.59 -1.99 5.01
N ARG A 380 -14.51 -1.77 3.70
CA ARG A 380 -15.47 -0.93 2.98
C ARG A 380 -16.90 -1.52 3.02
N ARG A 381 -17.05 -2.82 2.81
CA ARG A 381 -18.34 -3.51 2.88
C ARG A 381 -18.97 -3.43 4.26
N ALA A 382 -18.15 -3.41 5.30
CA ALA A 382 -18.60 -3.20 6.68
C ALA A 382 -18.89 -1.72 7.01
N SER A 383 -18.73 -0.80 6.04
CA SER A 383 -18.82 0.65 6.26
C SER A 383 -17.96 1.13 7.43
N ALA A 384 -16.78 0.52 7.61
CA ALA A 384 -15.90 0.83 8.72
C ALA A 384 -15.51 2.31 8.75
N HIS A 385 -15.28 2.83 9.95
CA HIS A 385 -14.91 4.23 10.20
C HIS A 385 -13.40 4.43 10.24
N ALA A 386 -12.63 3.38 10.50
CA ALA A 386 -11.18 3.35 10.35
C ALA A 386 -10.71 1.94 10.01
N PHE A 387 -9.57 1.87 9.35
CA PHE A 387 -8.87 0.63 9.03
C PHE A 387 -7.46 0.69 9.63
N VAL A 388 -7.08 -0.31 10.41
CA VAL A 388 -5.73 -0.43 10.97
C VAL A 388 -5.14 -1.81 10.64
N SER A 389 -4.09 -1.82 9.83
CA SER A 389 -3.27 -3.01 9.57
C SER A 389 -2.12 -3.09 10.58
N ILE A 390 -1.85 -4.29 11.07
CA ILE A 390 -0.86 -4.54 12.14
C ILE A 390 0.26 -5.39 11.58
N HIS A 391 1.49 -4.90 11.66
CA HIS A 391 2.69 -5.51 11.08
C HIS A 391 3.90 -5.45 12.01
N LEU A 392 4.93 -6.22 11.68
CA LEU A 392 6.25 -6.16 12.24
C LEU A 392 7.28 -6.02 11.12
N ASN A 393 8.10 -5.01 11.22
CA ASN A 393 9.04 -4.63 10.18
C ASN A 393 10.21 -5.62 10.03
N ALA A 394 10.83 -5.56 8.85
CA ALA A 394 12.10 -6.19 8.53
C ALA A 394 12.86 -5.30 7.54
N PHE A 395 14.19 -5.49 7.45
CA PHE A 395 15.00 -4.72 6.50
C PHE A 395 15.39 -5.53 5.27
N PRO A 396 15.53 -4.88 4.12
CA PRO A 396 16.27 -5.46 3.00
C PRO A 396 17.77 -5.51 3.31
N ASP A 397 18.50 -6.28 2.53
CA ASP A 397 19.95 -6.32 2.59
C ASP A 397 20.58 -4.93 2.58
N GLY A 398 21.69 -4.78 3.29
CA GLY A 398 22.47 -3.55 3.30
C GLY A 398 21.95 -2.47 4.25
N VAL A 399 20.86 -2.68 4.95
CA VAL A 399 20.36 -1.75 5.98
C VAL A 399 20.76 -2.27 7.35
N ASN A 400 21.54 -1.47 8.10
CA ASN A 400 21.96 -1.85 9.46
C ASN A 400 20.77 -1.79 10.43
N PRO A 401 20.28 -2.93 10.94
CA PRO A 401 19.08 -2.97 11.78
C PRO A 401 19.31 -2.37 13.18
N PHE A 402 20.55 -2.33 13.68
CA PHE A 402 20.85 -1.79 15.01
C PHE A 402 20.68 -0.27 15.11
N VAL A 403 20.79 0.44 13.98
CA VAL A 403 20.69 1.91 13.95
C VAL A 403 19.44 2.44 13.28
N ASN A 404 18.72 1.60 12.50
CA ASN A 404 17.57 2.03 11.72
C ASN A 404 16.22 1.51 12.26
N ASN A 405 16.23 0.71 13.35
CA ASN A 405 14.99 0.18 13.92
C ASN A 405 14.18 1.22 14.69
N GLY A 406 12.94 0.88 15.00
CA GLY A 406 12.00 1.72 15.73
C GLY A 406 10.56 1.36 15.38
N THR A 407 9.61 2.15 15.86
CA THR A 407 8.21 2.00 15.45
C THR A 407 7.83 3.05 14.42
N LEU A 408 6.95 2.71 13.48
CA LEU A 408 6.44 3.67 12.50
C LEU A 408 5.00 3.37 12.11
N THR A 409 4.32 4.40 11.61
CA THR A 409 2.98 4.29 11.04
C THR A 409 3.00 4.73 9.58
N LEU A 410 2.38 3.93 8.72
CA LEU A 410 2.34 4.14 7.28
C LEU A 410 0.93 4.52 6.84
N TYR A 411 0.85 5.41 5.86
CA TYR A 411 -0.40 5.81 5.21
C TYR A 411 -0.20 5.95 3.69
N PHE A 412 -1.30 5.96 2.94
CA PHE A 412 -1.29 6.27 1.51
C PHE A 412 -2.02 7.60 1.21
N TRP A 413 -3.24 7.79 1.70
CA TRP A 413 -4.04 8.99 1.44
C TRP A 413 -3.92 10.04 2.54
N PRO A 414 -3.94 11.35 2.19
CA PRO A 414 -3.79 12.44 3.16
C PRO A 414 -4.79 12.44 4.30
N GLN A 415 -6.06 12.02 4.07
CA GLN A 415 -7.07 11.92 5.13
C GLN A 415 -6.68 10.93 6.25
N SER A 416 -5.72 10.05 6.02
CA SER A 416 -5.21 9.09 7.02
C SER A 416 -4.12 9.67 7.93
N ILE A 417 -3.51 10.80 7.56
CA ILE A 417 -2.39 11.41 8.32
C ILE A 417 -2.76 11.69 9.78
N PRO A 418 -3.93 12.30 10.11
CA PRO A 418 -4.26 12.59 11.51
C PRO A 418 -4.39 11.32 12.36
N LEU A 419 -4.96 10.24 11.82
CA LEU A 419 -5.02 8.94 12.49
C LEU A 419 -3.61 8.36 12.67
N GLY A 420 -2.78 8.43 11.62
CA GLY A 420 -1.39 7.94 11.65
C GLY A 420 -0.54 8.64 12.71
N VAL A 421 -0.62 9.97 12.78
CA VAL A 421 0.13 10.77 13.79
C VAL A 421 -0.34 10.44 15.21
N ALA A 422 -1.64 10.36 15.45
CA ALA A 422 -2.18 9.99 16.76
C ALA A 422 -1.74 8.58 17.19
N THR A 423 -1.75 7.63 16.25
CA THR A 423 -1.32 6.24 16.51
C THR A 423 0.18 6.16 16.73
N GLN A 424 1.00 6.87 15.95
CA GLN A 424 2.46 6.91 16.14
C GLN A 424 2.85 7.45 17.52
N ALA A 425 2.22 8.53 17.96
CA ALA A 425 2.47 9.08 19.28
C ALA A 425 2.14 8.08 20.41
N ALA A 426 1.07 7.31 20.25
CA ALA A 426 0.69 6.27 21.21
C ALA A 426 1.66 5.07 21.18
N LEU A 427 2.13 4.66 20.00
CA LEU A 427 3.15 3.61 19.84
C LEU A 427 4.44 3.98 20.56
N LEU A 428 4.91 5.21 20.41
CA LEU A 428 6.11 5.69 21.13
C LEU A 428 5.93 5.63 22.64
N SER A 429 4.76 6.06 23.13
CA SER A 429 4.46 6.07 24.56
C SER A 429 4.37 4.67 25.18
N GLU A 430 3.78 3.70 24.48
CA GLU A 430 3.53 2.36 25.00
C GLU A 430 4.71 1.40 24.79
N LEU A 431 5.41 1.51 23.66
CA LEU A 431 6.45 0.56 23.27
C LEU A 431 7.87 1.04 23.62
N GLY A 432 8.07 2.34 23.83
CA GLY A 432 9.37 2.91 24.20
C GLY A 432 10.47 2.74 23.15
N LEU A 433 10.09 2.46 21.90
CA LEU A 433 11.03 2.32 20.78
C LEU A 433 11.33 3.68 20.13
N ARG A 434 12.37 3.70 19.29
CA ARG A 434 12.73 4.88 18.51
C ARG A 434 11.58 5.30 17.59
N ASP A 435 11.43 6.62 17.39
CA ASP A 435 10.48 7.18 16.45
C ASP A 435 11.01 7.10 15.00
N ASN A 436 10.36 6.30 14.17
CA ASN A 436 10.58 6.30 12.72
C ASN A 436 9.50 7.10 11.97
N GLY A 437 8.57 7.71 12.68
CA GLY A 437 7.61 8.69 12.19
C GLY A 437 6.35 8.11 11.56
N THR A 438 5.53 9.02 11.03
CA THR A 438 4.36 8.71 10.19
C THR A 438 4.73 9.03 8.75
N LYS A 439 4.68 8.03 7.85
CA LYS A 439 5.24 8.16 6.50
C LYS A 439 4.28 7.72 5.41
N PHE A 440 4.34 8.40 4.28
CA PHE A 440 3.71 7.93 3.05
C PHE A 440 4.41 6.67 2.54
N GLN A 441 3.61 5.66 2.19
CA GLN A 441 4.10 4.48 1.48
C GLN A 441 3.01 3.89 0.60
N ASN A 442 3.40 3.43 -0.60
CA ASN A 442 2.51 2.81 -1.56
C ASN A 442 2.20 1.35 -1.18
N ILE A 443 1.35 1.17 -0.16
CA ILE A 443 0.94 -0.15 0.36
C ILE A 443 -0.53 -0.44 0.07
N ALA A 444 -0.81 -1.63 -0.40
CA ALA A 444 -2.12 -2.02 -0.92
C ALA A 444 -3.25 -1.81 0.09
N VAL A 445 -3.04 -2.19 1.35
CA VAL A 445 -4.07 -2.14 2.39
C VAL A 445 -4.45 -0.73 2.82
N ALA A 446 -3.56 0.26 2.64
CA ALA A 446 -3.83 1.66 2.98
C ALA A 446 -4.41 2.49 1.82
N ARG A 447 -4.64 1.89 0.64
CA ARG A 447 -5.18 2.59 -0.55
C ARG A 447 -6.69 2.79 -0.51
N GLY A 448 -7.39 2.25 0.48
CA GLY A 448 -8.83 2.48 0.65
C GLY A 448 -9.13 3.97 0.83
N THR A 449 -10.05 4.51 0.02
CA THR A 449 -10.43 5.93 0.06
C THR A 449 -11.64 6.20 0.95
N TRP A 450 -12.39 5.14 1.34
CA TRP A 450 -13.66 5.28 2.06
C TRP A 450 -13.51 5.74 3.51
N MET A 451 -12.37 5.48 4.14
CA MET A 451 -12.08 5.83 5.53
C MET A 451 -10.58 6.03 5.72
N PRO A 452 -10.16 6.72 6.79
CA PRO A 452 -8.76 6.73 7.19
C PRO A 452 -8.22 5.32 7.38
N SER A 453 -7.11 5.02 6.71
CA SER A 453 -6.49 3.70 6.64
C SER A 453 -5.00 3.80 6.90
N ILE A 454 -4.50 3.09 7.92
CA ILE A 454 -3.09 3.07 8.32
C ILE A 454 -2.55 1.65 8.43
N LEU A 455 -1.24 1.53 8.36
CA LEU A 455 -0.50 0.33 8.74
C LEU A 455 0.51 0.71 9.83
N THR A 456 0.55 -0.07 10.90
CA THR A 456 1.50 0.11 12.01
C THR A 456 2.58 -0.94 11.95
N GLU A 457 3.83 -0.52 12.15
CA GLU A 457 5.02 -1.36 12.33
C GLU A 457 5.49 -1.22 13.78
N GLY A 458 4.99 -2.09 14.66
CA GLY A 458 5.17 -1.93 16.10
C GLY A 458 6.57 -2.30 16.60
N ALA A 459 7.30 -3.11 15.84
CA ALA A 459 8.65 -3.57 16.15
C ALA A 459 9.30 -4.18 14.91
N PHE A 460 10.58 -4.57 15.02
CA PHE A 460 11.30 -5.33 13.99
C PHE A 460 11.43 -6.79 14.41
N VAL A 461 10.72 -7.69 13.74
CA VAL A 461 10.72 -9.12 14.09
C VAL A 461 12.10 -9.77 13.94
N ILE A 462 12.96 -9.22 13.08
CA ILE A 462 14.32 -9.73 12.84
C ILE A 462 15.31 -9.40 13.98
N LEU A 463 14.99 -8.44 14.87
CA LEU A 463 15.84 -8.08 16.01
C LEU A 463 15.57 -9.03 17.18
N PRO A 464 16.62 -9.68 17.75
CA PRO A 464 16.47 -10.71 18.78
C PRO A 464 15.72 -10.28 20.04
N ASP A 465 15.95 -9.06 20.51
CA ASP A 465 15.27 -8.48 21.68
C ASP A 465 13.82 -8.15 21.40
N GLN A 466 13.53 -7.61 20.21
CA GLN A 466 12.17 -7.25 19.81
C GLN A 466 11.34 -8.49 19.45
N GLU A 467 11.95 -9.50 18.80
CA GLU A 467 11.31 -10.81 18.61
C GLU A 467 10.96 -11.46 19.95
N ALA A 468 11.89 -11.45 20.90
CA ALA A 468 11.66 -12.00 22.24
C ALA A 468 10.52 -11.26 22.97
N ALA A 469 10.48 -9.93 22.87
CA ALA A 469 9.39 -9.11 23.42
C ALA A 469 8.04 -9.47 22.79
N MET A 470 7.96 -9.60 21.45
CA MET A 470 6.74 -9.95 20.74
C MET A 470 6.15 -11.32 21.09
N ARG A 471 6.96 -12.24 21.64
CA ARG A 471 6.46 -13.51 22.17
C ARG A 471 5.73 -13.36 23.50
N THR A 472 5.84 -12.22 24.17
CA THR A 472 5.23 -12.02 25.47
C THR A 472 3.82 -11.41 25.36
N PRO A 473 2.84 -11.90 26.14
CA PRO A 473 1.52 -11.28 26.20
C PRO A 473 1.56 -9.80 26.57
N THR A 474 2.50 -9.41 27.45
CA THR A 474 2.69 -8.02 27.90
C THR A 474 3.01 -7.07 26.76
N TYR A 475 3.93 -7.44 25.87
CA TYR A 475 4.28 -6.59 24.73
C TYR A 475 3.16 -6.55 23.70
N GLN A 476 2.52 -7.69 23.42
CA GLN A 476 1.37 -7.78 22.51
C GLN A 476 0.21 -6.90 22.99
N GLU A 477 -0.06 -6.88 24.30
CA GLU A 477 -1.05 -6.00 24.91
C GLU A 477 -0.66 -4.53 24.85
N ALA A 478 0.60 -4.20 25.08
CA ALA A 478 1.10 -2.83 24.96
C ALA A 478 0.93 -2.32 23.53
N TYR A 479 1.22 -3.16 22.53
CA TYR A 479 1.04 -2.80 21.13
C TYR A 479 -0.47 -2.60 20.80
N ALA A 480 -1.32 -3.49 21.24
CA ALA A 480 -2.78 -3.35 21.07
C ALA A 480 -3.32 -2.08 21.76
N ARG A 481 -2.89 -1.78 23.01
CA ARG A 481 -3.25 -0.55 23.71
C ARG A 481 -2.75 0.71 22.99
N ALA A 482 -1.57 0.68 22.41
CA ALA A 482 -1.06 1.80 21.63
C ALA A 482 -1.99 2.15 20.45
N ILE A 483 -2.42 1.14 19.70
CA ILE A 483 -3.36 1.34 18.59
C ILE A 483 -4.71 1.85 19.11
N LEU A 484 -5.25 1.26 20.17
CA LEU A 484 -6.48 1.73 20.81
C LEU A 484 -6.39 3.21 21.18
N ARG A 485 -5.33 3.63 21.88
CA ARG A 485 -5.13 5.04 22.29
C ARG A 485 -5.00 5.98 21.12
N GLY A 486 -4.33 5.55 20.03
CA GLY A 486 -4.27 6.29 18.78
C GLY A 486 -5.66 6.54 18.19
N LEU A 487 -6.49 5.51 18.13
CA LEU A 487 -7.89 5.61 17.68
C LEU A 487 -8.72 6.51 18.61
N GLU A 488 -8.63 6.34 19.92
CA GLU A 488 -9.35 7.20 20.89
C GLU A 488 -8.94 8.67 20.73
N SER A 489 -7.63 8.95 20.62
CA SER A 489 -7.12 10.30 20.41
C SER A 489 -7.61 10.93 19.11
N TYR A 490 -7.57 10.18 18.02
CA TYR A 490 -8.06 10.63 16.73
C TYR A 490 -9.54 10.97 16.74
N PHE A 491 -10.39 10.05 17.20
CA PHE A 491 -11.85 10.27 17.23
C PHE A 491 -12.28 11.30 18.26
N THR A 492 -11.56 11.45 19.37
CA THR A 492 -11.76 12.57 20.31
C THR A 492 -11.47 13.91 19.64
N SER A 493 -10.39 14.01 18.86
CA SER A 493 -10.05 15.22 18.10
C SER A 493 -11.12 15.52 17.05
N LEU A 494 -11.63 14.49 16.38
CA LEU A 494 -12.72 14.62 15.42
C LEU A 494 -14.01 15.11 16.06
N ALA A 495 -14.37 14.61 17.26
CA ALA A 495 -15.53 15.05 18.03
C ALA A 495 -15.47 16.54 18.40
N ARG A 496 -14.28 17.03 18.79
CA ARG A 496 -14.08 18.45 19.12
C ARG A 496 -14.20 19.40 17.93
N ALA A 497 -14.01 18.86 16.72
CA ALA A 497 -14.15 19.62 15.49
C ALA A 497 -15.57 19.63 14.93
N GLN A 498 -16.50 18.86 15.52
CA GLN A 498 -17.93 18.81 15.15
C GLN A 498 -18.74 19.91 15.78
#